data_654938122da6eda5457565e490b7e487
#
_entry.id   654938122da6eda5457565e490b7e487
#
_cell.length_a   1.000
_cell.length_b   1.000
_cell.length_c   1.000
_cell.angle_alpha   90.00
_cell.angle_beta   90.00
_cell.angle_gamma   90.00
#
_symmetry.space_group_name_H-M   'P 1'
#
loop_
_entity.id
_entity.type
_entity.pdbx_description
1 polymer ?
#
loop_
_entity_poly.entity_id
_entity_poly.type
_entity_poly.pdbx_seq_one_letter_code
_entity_poly.pdbx_strand_id
1 'polypeptide(L)'
;MNNVIQTSNAPAAVGPYSQGIKAGNTIYVSGQLAFDPATGELYKGGDIQVEAKMCLMNVKAILEAGGASLKDVVKCTVYIKDMNKFGLINEAYAQVFQDTKPARACIEVARLPRDGQVEIDAIAVV
;
A
#
# COMPACT_ATOMS: atom_id res chain seq x y z
N MET A 1 -15.13 -11.18 16.26
CA MET A 1 -14.15 -10.22 16.80
C MET A 1 -13.12 -9.90 15.73
N ASN A 2 -12.80 -8.64 15.54
CA ASN A 2 -11.82 -8.25 14.55
C ASN A 2 -10.40 -8.42 15.08
N ASN A 3 -9.48 -8.78 14.19
CA ASN A 3 -8.09 -9.00 14.53
C ASN A 3 -7.23 -7.86 13.98
N VAL A 4 -6.42 -7.27 14.85
CA VAL A 4 -5.41 -6.29 14.46
C VAL A 4 -4.23 -7.03 13.83
N ILE A 5 -3.79 -6.57 12.67
CA ILE A 5 -2.60 -7.10 12.00
C ILE A 5 -1.44 -6.19 12.34
N GLN A 6 -0.35 -6.78 12.80
CA GLN A 6 0.88 -6.07 13.15
C GLN A 6 2.09 -6.90 12.71
N THR A 7 3.02 -6.27 12.01
CA THR A 7 4.22 -6.95 11.52
C THR A 7 5.39 -5.97 11.46
N SER A 8 6.59 -6.48 11.73
CA SER A 8 7.83 -5.72 11.57
C SER A 8 8.30 -5.69 10.12
N ASN A 9 7.66 -6.45 9.23
CA ASN A 9 7.98 -6.48 7.80
C ASN A 9 7.34 -5.33 7.02
N ALA A 10 6.57 -4.50 7.70
CA ALA A 10 6.00 -3.28 7.15
C ALA A 10 6.26 -2.13 8.13
N PRO A 11 6.16 -0.87 7.67
CA PRO A 11 6.39 0.28 8.55
C PRO A 11 5.44 0.25 9.75
N ALA A 12 5.98 0.52 10.93
CA ALA A 12 5.18 0.60 12.15
C ALA A 12 4.11 1.69 12.02
N ALA A 13 2.93 1.43 12.58
CA ALA A 13 1.88 2.44 12.64
C ALA A 13 2.29 3.53 13.61
N VAL A 14 2.46 4.74 13.09
CA VAL A 14 2.83 5.91 13.87
C VAL A 14 1.60 6.79 14.03
N GLY A 15 0.82 6.54 15.08
CA GLY A 15 -0.40 7.26 15.33
C GLY A 15 -1.53 6.31 15.76
N PRO A 16 -2.75 6.84 15.90
CA PRO A 16 -3.90 6.06 16.42
C PRO A 16 -4.56 5.22 15.31
N TYR A 17 -3.81 4.28 14.73
CA TYR A 17 -4.34 3.37 13.70
C TYR A 17 -3.55 2.05 13.71
N SER A 18 -4.12 1.03 13.08
CA SER A 18 -3.48 -0.27 12.88
C SER A 18 -2.92 -0.38 11.47
N GLN A 19 -1.87 -1.17 11.27
CA GLN A 19 -1.36 -1.44 9.92
C GLN A 19 -2.44 -2.10 9.06
N GLY A 20 -3.18 -3.04 9.64
CA GLY A 20 -4.30 -3.69 9.00
C GLY A 20 -5.26 -4.27 10.00
N ILE A 21 -6.46 -4.59 9.54
CA ILE A 21 -7.53 -5.20 10.34
C ILE A 21 -8.10 -6.37 9.52
N LYS A 22 -8.22 -7.53 10.15
CA LYS A 22 -8.96 -8.65 9.58
C LYS A 22 -10.32 -8.75 10.26
N ALA A 23 -11.37 -8.57 9.47
CA ALA A 23 -12.76 -8.65 9.91
C ALA A 23 -13.43 -9.79 9.13
N GLY A 24 -13.68 -10.92 9.78
CA GLY A 24 -14.17 -12.10 9.07
C GLY A 24 -13.19 -12.55 8.01
N ASN A 25 -13.63 -12.59 6.76
CA ASN A 25 -12.80 -12.96 5.62
C ASN A 25 -12.15 -11.75 4.93
N THR A 26 -12.39 -10.55 5.43
CA THR A 26 -11.92 -9.32 4.77
C THR A 26 -10.76 -8.71 5.54
N ILE A 27 -9.72 -8.33 4.80
CA ILE A 27 -8.55 -7.66 5.36
C ILE A 27 -8.51 -6.25 4.78
N TYR A 28 -8.43 -5.28 5.67
CA TYR A 28 -8.28 -3.86 5.33
C TYR A 28 -6.86 -3.45 5.65
N VAL A 29 -6.14 -2.95 4.66
CA VAL A 29 -4.75 -2.48 4.83
C VAL A 29 -4.76 -0.97 4.80
N SER A 30 -4.22 -0.35 5.85
CA SER A 30 -4.06 1.10 5.93
C SER A 30 -3.19 1.62 4.79
N GLY A 31 -3.39 2.87 4.41
CA GLY A 31 -2.60 3.51 3.37
C GLY A 31 -1.10 3.39 3.67
N GLN A 32 -0.37 2.87 2.71
CA GLN A 32 1.07 2.64 2.82
C GLN A 32 1.83 3.62 1.95
N LEU A 33 2.74 4.35 2.58
CA LEU A 33 3.75 5.16 1.91
C LEU A 33 5.00 4.30 1.67
N ALA A 34 5.97 4.87 0.99
CA ALA A 34 7.21 4.15 0.66
C ALA A 34 8.24 4.23 1.80
N PHE A 35 7.81 3.88 3.02
CA PHE A 35 8.75 3.77 4.14
C PHE A 35 9.49 2.45 4.05
N ASP A 36 10.79 2.50 4.36
CA ASP A 36 11.59 1.29 4.54
C ASP A 36 11.29 0.72 5.93
N PRO A 37 10.77 -0.51 6.04
CA PRO A 37 10.45 -1.09 7.34
C PRO A 37 11.66 -1.24 8.27
N ALA A 38 12.85 -1.42 7.71
CA ALA A 38 14.06 -1.64 8.49
C ALA A 38 14.58 -0.35 9.13
N THR A 39 14.44 0.79 8.45
CA THR A 39 14.99 2.08 8.91
C THR A 39 13.93 3.06 9.39
N GLY A 40 12.69 2.89 8.95
CA GLY A 40 11.60 3.85 9.19
C GLY A 40 11.70 5.10 8.34
N GLU A 41 12.59 5.15 7.37
CA GLU A 41 12.79 6.31 6.52
C GLU A 41 11.96 6.23 5.25
N LEU A 42 11.40 7.36 4.84
CA LEU A 42 10.69 7.47 3.57
C LEU A 42 11.68 7.48 2.42
N TYR A 43 11.40 6.71 1.36
CA TYR A 43 12.18 6.75 0.14
C TYR A 43 12.18 8.17 -0.45
N LYS A 44 13.37 8.69 -0.76
CA LYS A 44 13.56 10.03 -1.32
C LYS A 44 14.43 10.05 -2.56
N GLY A 45 14.56 8.91 -3.21
CA GLY A 45 15.40 8.76 -4.41
C GLY A 45 14.81 9.40 -5.66
N GLY A 46 13.54 9.80 -5.64
CA GLY A 46 12.90 10.51 -6.74
C GLY A 46 12.36 9.64 -7.87
N ASP A 47 12.62 8.35 -7.86
CA ASP A 47 12.05 7.42 -8.84
C ASP A 47 10.66 7.01 -8.40
N ILE A 48 9.63 7.54 -9.06
CA ILE A 48 8.24 7.30 -8.69
C ILE A 48 7.85 5.82 -8.83
N GLN A 49 8.48 5.08 -9.74
CA GLN A 49 8.19 3.65 -9.90
C GLN A 49 8.74 2.83 -8.74
N VAL A 50 9.93 3.16 -8.25
CA VAL A 50 10.50 2.56 -7.05
C VAL A 50 9.60 2.87 -5.85
N GLU A 51 9.18 4.12 -5.72
CA GLU A 51 8.32 4.55 -4.61
C GLU A 51 6.99 3.79 -4.62
N ALA A 52 6.34 3.67 -5.78
CA ALA A 52 5.09 2.95 -5.91
C ALA A 52 5.25 1.46 -5.55
N LYS A 53 6.32 0.82 -5.99
CA LYS A 53 6.59 -0.58 -5.66
C LYS A 53 6.83 -0.78 -4.17
N MET A 54 7.53 0.14 -3.52
CA MET A 54 7.74 0.08 -2.07
C MET A 54 6.41 0.15 -1.31
N CYS A 55 5.49 1.02 -1.73
CA CYS A 55 4.14 1.08 -1.16
C CYS A 55 3.45 -0.28 -1.26
N LEU A 56 3.52 -0.90 -2.44
CA LEU A 56 2.89 -2.20 -2.68
C LEU A 56 3.55 -3.33 -1.91
N MET A 57 4.86 -3.29 -1.74
CA MET A 57 5.57 -4.29 -0.91
C MET A 57 5.20 -4.18 0.56
N ASN A 58 4.95 -2.96 1.05
CA ASN A 58 4.45 -2.74 2.41
C ASN A 58 3.02 -3.28 2.56
N VAL A 59 2.16 -3.03 1.57
CA VAL A 59 0.82 -3.63 1.52
C VAL A 59 0.91 -5.16 1.55
N LYS A 60 1.77 -5.74 0.72
CA LYS A 60 1.99 -7.18 0.65
C LYS A 60 2.39 -7.76 2.00
N ALA A 61 3.33 -7.13 2.69
CA ALA A 61 3.79 -7.61 3.99
C ALA A 61 2.67 -7.66 5.02
N ILE A 62 1.79 -6.65 5.03
CA ILE A 62 0.65 -6.59 5.95
C ILE A 62 -0.36 -7.68 5.60
N LEU A 63 -0.64 -7.88 4.31
CA LEU A 63 -1.54 -8.94 3.86
C LEU A 63 -1.03 -10.32 4.30
N GLU A 64 0.25 -10.58 4.09
CA GLU A 64 0.86 -11.87 4.46
C GLU A 64 0.81 -12.10 5.96
N ALA A 65 1.00 -11.07 6.77
CA ALA A 65 0.85 -11.17 8.21
C ALA A 65 -0.59 -11.49 8.62
N GLY A 66 -1.57 -11.13 7.81
CA GLY A 66 -2.98 -11.44 8.03
C GLY A 66 -3.44 -12.76 7.41
N GLY A 67 -2.53 -13.51 6.76
CA GLY A 67 -2.86 -14.78 6.14
C GLY A 67 -3.37 -14.68 4.71
N ALA A 68 -3.10 -13.57 4.04
CA ALA A 68 -3.50 -13.33 2.66
C ALA A 68 -2.28 -13.10 1.77
N SER A 69 -2.51 -12.84 0.50
CA SER A 69 -1.47 -12.49 -0.46
C SER A 69 -2.02 -11.42 -1.41
N LEU A 70 -1.17 -10.91 -2.29
CA LEU A 70 -1.59 -9.94 -3.31
C LEU A 70 -2.69 -10.50 -4.22
N LYS A 71 -2.76 -11.82 -4.39
CA LYS A 71 -3.80 -12.47 -5.20
C LYS A 71 -5.20 -12.30 -4.60
N ASP A 72 -5.29 -12.07 -3.31
CA ASP A 72 -6.55 -11.93 -2.60
C ASP A 72 -7.08 -10.49 -2.60
N VAL A 73 -6.30 -9.55 -3.11
CA VAL A 73 -6.70 -8.13 -3.16
C VAL A 73 -7.84 -7.96 -4.15
N VAL A 74 -8.90 -7.31 -3.69
CA VAL A 74 -10.09 -7.03 -4.52
C VAL A 74 -10.23 -5.55 -4.85
N LYS A 75 -9.63 -4.67 -4.05
CA LYS A 75 -9.71 -3.22 -4.24
C LYS A 75 -8.44 -2.54 -3.77
N CYS A 76 -7.96 -1.60 -4.56
CA CYS A 76 -6.92 -0.66 -4.15
C CYS A 76 -7.37 0.76 -4.37
N THR A 77 -6.90 1.68 -3.55
CA THR A 77 -6.93 3.10 -3.85
C THR A 77 -5.50 3.61 -3.92
N VAL A 78 -5.18 4.30 -5.00
CA VAL A 78 -3.85 4.88 -5.24
C VAL A 78 -3.99 6.39 -5.14
N TYR A 79 -3.31 6.98 -4.15
CA TYR A 79 -3.29 8.42 -3.94
C TYR A 79 -1.98 8.95 -4.49
N ILE A 80 -2.03 9.93 -5.39
CA ILE A 80 -0.83 10.47 -6.04
C ILE A 80 -0.75 11.98 -5.90
N LYS A 81 0.46 12.48 -5.77
CA LYS A 81 0.72 13.91 -5.65
C LYS A 81 0.60 14.62 -7.00
N ASP A 82 1.00 13.94 -8.08
CA ASP A 82 1.05 14.54 -9.40
C ASP A 82 0.49 13.56 -10.44
N MET A 83 -0.71 13.86 -10.95
CA MET A 83 -1.40 13.01 -11.92
C MET A 83 -0.63 12.88 -13.25
N ASN A 84 0.26 13.80 -13.54
CA ASN A 84 1.13 13.69 -14.73
C ASN A 84 2.04 12.47 -14.67
N LYS A 85 2.27 11.92 -13.48
CA LYS A 85 3.09 10.71 -13.28
C LYS A 85 2.28 9.42 -13.25
N PHE A 86 0.97 9.51 -13.51
CA PHE A 86 0.08 8.35 -13.45
C PHE A 86 0.56 7.18 -14.32
N GLY A 87 1.03 7.47 -15.54
CA GLY A 87 1.51 6.43 -16.45
C GLY A 87 2.66 5.62 -15.87
N LEU A 88 3.62 6.28 -15.23
CA LEU A 88 4.76 5.62 -14.60
C LEU A 88 4.33 4.78 -13.40
N ILE A 89 3.44 5.32 -12.58
CA ILE A 89 2.89 4.59 -11.42
C ILE A 89 2.11 3.37 -11.90
N ASN A 90 1.32 3.55 -12.94
CA ASN A 90 0.51 2.49 -13.52
C ASN A 90 1.36 1.32 -14.05
N GLU A 91 2.51 1.61 -14.67
CA GLU A 91 3.44 0.58 -15.11
C GLU A 91 4.01 -0.22 -13.93
N ALA A 92 4.41 0.46 -12.87
CA ALA A 92 4.93 -0.20 -11.67
C ALA A 92 3.85 -1.05 -10.99
N TYR A 93 2.63 -0.51 -10.90
CA TYR A 93 1.47 -1.20 -10.36
C TYR A 93 1.16 -2.47 -11.15
N ALA A 94 1.18 -2.39 -12.48
CA ALA A 94 0.91 -3.53 -13.35
C ALA A 94 1.93 -4.66 -13.19
N GLN A 95 3.19 -4.33 -12.89
CA GLN A 95 4.22 -5.34 -12.64
C GLN A 95 3.96 -6.14 -11.38
N VAL A 96 3.33 -5.52 -10.37
CA VAL A 96 3.00 -6.17 -9.10
C VAL A 96 1.72 -6.99 -9.24
N PHE A 97 0.70 -6.46 -9.91
CA PHE A 97 -0.58 -7.14 -10.13
C PHE A 97 -0.67 -7.71 -11.55
N GLN A 98 0.19 -8.69 -11.86
CA GLN A 98 0.20 -9.30 -13.19
C GLN A 98 -0.95 -10.30 -13.39
N ASP A 99 -1.19 -11.13 -12.37
CA ASP A 99 -2.15 -12.24 -12.48
C ASP A 99 -3.56 -11.83 -12.04
N THR A 100 -3.69 -10.81 -11.23
CA THR A 100 -4.97 -10.30 -10.74
C THR A 100 -5.06 -8.81 -11.02
N LYS A 101 -6.27 -8.34 -11.26
CA LYS A 101 -6.52 -6.93 -11.53
C LYS A 101 -7.61 -6.43 -10.59
N PRO A 102 -7.24 -6.02 -9.38
CA PRO A 102 -8.21 -5.51 -8.42
C PRO A 102 -8.97 -4.30 -8.96
N ALA A 103 -10.18 -4.10 -8.47
CA ALA A 103 -10.86 -2.82 -8.68
C ALA A 103 -9.97 -1.71 -8.11
N ARG A 104 -9.98 -0.53 -8.75
CA ARG A 104 -9.06 0.54 -8.35
C ARG A 104 -9.67 1.92 -8.55
N ALA A 105 -9.35 2.83 -7.63
CA ALA A 105 -9.49 4.26 -7.82
C ALA A 105 -8.09 4.88 -7.77
N CYS A 106 -7.86 5.91 -8.56
CA CYS A 106 -6.62 6.67 -8.53
C CYS A 106 -6.98 8.15 -8.41
N ILE A 107 -6.44 8.81 -7.39
CA ILE A 107 -6.85 10.15 -6.98
C ILE A 107 -5.61 11.02 -6.81
N GLU A 108 -5.61 12.21 -7.42
CA GLU A 108 -4.61 13.21 -7.11
C GLU A 108 -5.01 13.93 -5.82
N VAL A 109 -4.06 14.08 -4.92
CA VAL A 109 -4.27 14.72 -3.62
C VAL A 109 -3.40 15.97 -3.50
N ALA A 110 -3.83 16.89 -2.64
CA ALA A 110 -3.09 18.13 -2.41
C ALA A 110 -1.73 17.86 -1.77
N ARG A 111 -1.65 16.89 -0.86
CA ARG A 111 -0.43 16.54 -0.15
C ARG A 111 -0.56 15.18 0.52
N LEU A 112 0.53 14.45 0.56
CA LEU A 112 0.63 13.19 1.32
C LEU A 112 1.52 13.40 2.54
N PRO A 113 1.37 12.54 3.58
CA PRO A 113 2.24 12.61 4.75
C PRO A 113 3.71 12.54 4.35
N ARG A 114 4.55 13.31 5.03
CA ARG A 114 5.99 13.36 4.81
C ARG A 114 6.38 13.74 3.38
N ASP A 115 5.46 14.40 2.66
CA ASP A 115 5.64 14.79 1.26
C ASP A 115 5.90 13.61 0.32
N GLY A 116 5.32 12.46 0.63
CA GLY A 116 5.35 11.31 -0.27
C GLY A 116 4.68 11.64 -1.60
N GLN A 117 5.08 10.92 -2.65
CA GLN A 117 4.53 11.11 -3.99
C GLN A 117 3.37 10.15 -4.28
N VAL A 118 3.32 9.02 -3.57
CA VAL A 118 2.30 8.00 -3.76
C VAL A 118 2.00 7.29 -2.45
N GLU A 119 0.73 6.94 -2.25
CA GLU A 119 0.25 6.14 -1.13
C GLU A 119 -0.77 5.15 -1.67
N ILE A 120 -0.76 3.93 -1.16
CA ILE A 120 -1.67 2.87 -1.64
C ILE A 120 -2.27 2.14 -0.45
N ASP A 121 -3.59 1.97 -0.45
CA ASP A 121 -4.29 1.09 0.47
C ASP A 121 -4.85 -0.12 -0.28
N ALA A 122 -5.36 -1.09 0.45
CA ALA A 122 -5.91 -2.28 -0.17
C ALA A 122 -6.99 -2.92 0.69
N ILE A 123 -7.88 -3.64 0.02
CA ILE A 123 -8.87 -4.53 0.65
C ILE A 123 -8.68 -5.89 0.00
N ALA A 124 -8.55 -6.92 0.83
CA ALA A 124 -8.42 -8.32 0.38
C ALA A 124 -9.50 -9.17 1.01
N VAL A 125 -9.86 -10.25 0.31
CA VAL A 125 -10.84 -11.23 0.79
C VAL A 125 -10.24 -12.62 0.65
N VAL A 126 -10.24 -13.36 1.74
CA VAL A 126 -9.71 -14.74 1.80
C VAL A 126 -10.81 -15.77 2.01
#